data_f20ab41cb62052fad4a786894533ada5
#
_entry.id   f20ab41cb62052fad4a786894533ada5
#
_cell.length_a   1.000
_cell.length_b   1.000
_cell.length_c   1.000
_cell.angle_alpha   90.00
_cell.angle_beta   90.00
_cell.angle_gamma   90.00
#
_symmetry.space_group_name_H-M   'P 1'
#
loop_
_entity.id
_entity.type
_entity.pdbx_description
1 polymer ?
#
loop_
_entity_poly.entity_id
_entity_poly.type
_entity_poly.pdbx_seq_one_letter_code
_entity_poly.pdbx_strand_id
1 'polypeptide(L)'
;PVVNAMRRGAVLLLDEIDLGTHLMMCLQSVLEGKGIYLKKINEFVAPAAGFTIFATANTKGKGSDDGRFAGTNIMNEAMLDRFDWTLEQEYAPKSTEKKILIKKMKSLGFEDKDFAGRLTEWADMIRRAFREGAIDEIITTRRLENVVKAFAIFQSRETAIDMALNRFDDDTKTAFRDFYAKLDDTIDTVVDTTTLDPSTVMYLDTNFSQKDEVKNRGARWDDQRRKWHVTAETVNSEPGFWNQFNPTAVETSPF
;
A
#
# COMPACT_ATOMS: atom_id res chain seq x y z
N PRO A 1 22.50 -24.24 1.84
CA PRO A 1 21.22 -24.53 1.15
C PRO A 1 21.42 -25.11 -0.25
N VAL A 2 22.23 -24.46 -1.14
CA VAL A 2 22.44 -24.86 -2.54
C VAL A 2 22.87 -26.33 -2.66
N VAL A 3 23.97 -26.70 -2.03
CA VAL A 3 24.53 -28.07 -2.08
C VAL A 3 23.53 -29.12 -1.57
N ASN A 4 22.75 -28.77 -0.52
CA ASN A 4 21.74 -29.69 0.01
C ASN A 4 20.58 -29.87 -0.97
N ALA A 5 20.15 -28.81 -1.67
CA ALA A 5 19.13 -28.90 -2.69
C ALA A 5 19.62 -29.75 -3.90
N MET A 6 20.86 -29.52 -4.34
CA MET A 6 21.49 -30.31 -5.41
C MET A 6 21.53 -31.80 -5.06
N ARG A 7 22.04 -32.15 -3.88
CA ARG A 7 22.15 -33.56 -3.45
C ARG A 7 20.80 -34.28 -3.31
N ARG A 8 19.75 -33.52 -2.96
CA ARG A 8 18.40 -34.06 -2.73
C ARG A 8 17.51 -34.03 -3.99
N GLY A 9 17.95 -33.45 -5.10
CA GLY A 9 17.10 -33.22 -6.26
C GLY A 9 15.91 -32.31 -5.94
N ALA A 10 16.09 -31.32 -5.07
CA ALA A 10 15.04 -30.44 -4.60
C ALA A 10 14.99 -29.12 -5.39
N VAL A 11 13.84 -28.44 -5.32
CA VAL A 11 13.70 -27.08 -5.84
C VAL A 11 14.49 -26.11 -4.95
N LEU A 12 15.34 -25.30 -5.58
CA LEU A 12 16.06 -24.20 -4.93
C LEU A 12 15.42 -22.87 -5.31
N LEU A 13 14.91 -22.11 -4.34
CA LEU A 13 14.46 -20.75 -4.55
C LEU A 13 15.57 -19.78 -4.12
N LEU A 14 15.97 -18.92 -5.05
CA LEU A 14 16.86 -17.77 -4.81
C LEU A 14 15.98 -16.53 -4.76
N ASP A 15 15.58 -16.14 -3.55
CA ASP A 15 14.72 -14.98 -3.37
C ASP A 15 15.54 -13.70 -3.44
N GLU A 16 15.03 -12.68 -4.17
CA GLU A 16 15.67 -11.38 -4.39
C GLU A 16 17.12 -11.50 -4.90
N ILE A 17 17.32 -12.27 -5.98
CA ILE A 17 18.66 -12.56 -6.53
C ILE A 17 19.41 -11.28 -6.96
N ASP A 18 18.71 -10.22 -7.28
CA ASP A 18 19.25 -8.90 -7.64
C ASP A 18 19.86 -8.13 -6.43
N LEU A 19 19.63 -8.58 -5.19
CA LEU A 19 20.40 -8.14 -4.02
C LEU A 19 21.77 -8.87 -3.92
N GLY A 20 21.94 -9.93 -4.69
CA GLY A 20 23.14 -10.73 -4.70
C GLY A 20 24.35 -9.94 -5.23
N THR A 21 25.52 -10.19 -4.67
CA THR A 21 26.77 -9.62 -5.16
C THR A 21 27.33 -10.43 -6.33
N HIS A 22 28.43 -9.95 -6.93
CA HIS A 22 29.19 -10.70 -7.95
C HIS A 22 29.57 -12.13 -7.53
N LEU A 23 29.56 -12.44 -6.24
CA LEU A 23 29.79 -13.81 -5.72
C LEU A 23 28.73 -14.81 -6.20
N MET A 24 27.55 -14.34 -6.62
CA MET A 24 26.51 -15.19 -7.22
C MET A 24 26.97 -15.86 -8.52
N MET A 25 28.03 -15.34 -9.16
CA MET A 25 28.63 -15.94 -10.36
C MET A 25 29.15 -17.37 -10.11
N CYS A 26 29.41 -17.77 -8.87
CA CYS A 26 29.76 -19.15 -8.53
C CYS A 26 28.63 -20.17 -8.83
N LEU A 27 27.39 -19.69 -9.03
CA LEU A 27 26.23 -20.52 -9.37
C LEU A 27 26.08 -20.76 -10.88
N GLN A 28 26.90 -20.13 -11.74
CA GLN A 28 26.77 -20.28 -13.19
C GLN A 28 26.79 -21.74 -13.65
N SER A 29 27.73 -22.54 -13.16
CA SER A 29 27.83 -23.96 -13.49
C SER A 29 26.59 -24.75 -13.03
N VAL A 30 26.02 -24.36 -11.90
CA VAL A 30 24.82 -25.00 -11.33
C VAL A 30 23.57 -24.65 -12.16
N LEU A 31 23.45 -23.38 -12.62
CA LEU A 31 22.38 -22.94 -13.52
C LEU A 31 22.46 -23.66 -14.89
N GLU A 32 23.65 -24.01 -15.33
CA GLU A 32 23.86 -24.82 -16.55
C GLU A 32 23.59 -26.34 -16.34
N GLY A 33 23.07 -26.74 -15.18
CA GLY A 33 22.85 -28.15 -14.86
C GLY A 33 24.12 -28.93 -14.54
N LYS A 34 25.27 -28.25 -14.42
CA LYS A 34 26.56 -28.84 -14.05
C LYS A 34 26.73 -28.85 -12.54
N GLY A 35 27.71 -29.63 -12.08
CA GLY A 35 28.04 -29.69 -10.67
C GLY A 35 28.87 -28.50 -10.17
N ILE A 36 29.05 -28.45 -8.87
CA ILE A 36 29.92 -27.48 -8.19
C ILE A 36 31.04 -28.21 -7.43
N TYR A 37 32.25 -27.67 -7.52
CA TYR A 37 33.39 -28.19 -6.79
C TYR A 37 33.60 -27.43 -5.47
N LEU A 38 33.49 -28.14 -4.37
CA LEU A 38 33.65 -27.61 -3.00
C LEU A 38 35.11 -27.70 -2.58
N LYS A 39 35.88 -26.66 -2.89
CA LYS A 39 37.34 -26.61 -2.67
C LYS A 39 37.74 -26.94 -1.22
N LYS A 40 36.97 -26.48 -0.22
CA LYS A 40 37.32 -26.66 1.21
C LYS A 40 37.29 -28.12 1.67
N ILE A 41 36.47 -28.94 1.04
CA ILE A 41 36.30 -30.37 1.40
C ILE A 41 36.69 -31.31 0.27
N ASN A 42 37.27 -30.76 -0.81
CA ASN A 42 37.73 -31.49 -1.98
C ASN A 42 36.64 -32.43 -2.57
N GLU A 43 35.42 -31.93 -2.70
CA GLU A 43 34.28 -32.71 -3.17
C GLU A 43 33.64 -32.08 -4.39
N PHE A 44 33.30 -32.88 -5.39
CA PHE A 44 32.46 -32.48 -6.50
C PHE A 44 31.03 -32.94 -6.25
N VAL A 45 30.08 -31.99 -6.30
CA VAL A 45 28.66 -32.25 -6.13
C VAL A 45 27.94 -32.06 -7.45
N ALA A 46 27.43 -33.14 -8.02
CA ALA A 46 26.53 -33.10 -9.18
C ALA A 46 25.09 -32.92 -8.71
N PRO A 47 24.23 -32.23 -9.52
CA PRO A 47 22.81 -32.12 -9.19
C PRO A 47 22.13 -33.49 -9.35
N ALA A 48 21.37 -33.90 -8.33
CA ALA A 48 20.53 -35.10 -8.41
C ALA A 48 19.30 -34.85 -9.29
N ALA A 49 18.71 -35.92 -9.79
CA ALA A 49 17.50 -35.84 -10.61
C ALA A 49 16.37 -35.08 -9.88
N GLY A 50 15.69 -34.18 -10.60
CA GLY A 50 14.64 -33.31 -10.06
C GLY A 50 15.14 -31.97 -9.47
N PHE A 51 16.46 -31.75 -9.38
CA PHE A 51 17.00 -30.46 -8.98
C PHE A 51 16.63 -29.38 -10.01
N THR A 52 16.06 -28.27 -9.54
CA THR A 52 15.77 -27.09 -10.36
C THR A 52 15.91 -25.82 -9.54
N ILE A 53 16.09 -24.69 -10.22
CA ILE A 53 16.30 -23.39 -9.61
C ILE A 53 15.21 -22.41 -10.06
N PHE A 54 14.62 -21.74 -9.09
CA PHE A 54 13.80 -20.56 -9.33
C PHE A 54 14.48 -19.36 -8.68
N ALA A 55 14.35 -18.19 -9.30
CA ALA A 55 14.82 -16.94 -8.73
C ALA A 55 13.72 -15.89 -8.78
N THR A 56 13.68 -14.98 -7.80
CA THR A 56 12.87 -13.77 -7.84
C THR A 56 13.78 -12.55 -7.92
N ALA A 57 13.33 -11.49 -8.59
CA ALA A 57 14.01 -10.22 -8.69
C ALA A 57 13.01 -9.09 -8.79
N ASN A 58 13.32 -7.93 -8.22
CA ASN A 58 12.46 -6.74 -8.28
C ASN A 58 12.78 -5.86 -9.50
N THR A 59 14.01 -5.96 -10.05
CA THR A 59 14.54 -5.06 -11.08
C THR A 59 14.82 -5.74 -12.41
N LYS A 60 14.40 -7.01 -12.58
CA LYS A 60 14.77 -7.84 -13.75
C LYS A 60 16.30 -7.94 -13.95
N GLY A 61 17.08 -7.74 -12.88
CA GLY A 61 18.55 -7.73 -12.92
C GLY A 61 19.18 -6.44 -13.43
N LYS A 62 18.39 -5.40 -13.70
CA LYS A 62 18.89 -4.11 -14.23
C LYS A 62 19.29 -3.10 -13.15
N GLY A 63 19.09 -3.43 -11.87
CA GLY A 63 19.23 -2.48 -10.78
C GLY A 63 18.06 -1.50 -10.70
N SER A 64 18.11 -0.56 -9.75
CA SER A 64 17.07 0.45 -9.54
C SER A 64 17.66 1.84 -9.75
N ASP A 65 17.44 2.42 -10.93
CA ASP A 65 17.90 3.77 -11.26
C ASP A 65 17.07 4.83 -10.52
N ASP A 66 15.82 4.49 -10.16
CA ASP A 66 14.88 5.35 -9.44
C ASP A 66 15.01 5.25 -7.91
N GLY A 67 15.92 4.43 -7.39
CA GLY A 67 16.16 4.24 -5.95
C GLY A 67 15.06 3.46 -5.19
N ARG A 68 13.99 3.01 -5.85
CA ARG A 68 12.87 2.27 -5.20
C ARG A 68 13.30 0.96 -4.59
N PHE A 69 14.24 0.30 -5.25
CA PHE A 69 14.82 -0.97 -4.81
C PHE A 69 16.28 -0.77 -4.42
N ALA A 70 16.51 0.11 -3.45
CA ALA A 70 17.86 0.42 -2.96
C ALA A 70 18.59 -0.86 -2.55
N GLY A 71 19.86 -0.98 -2.94
CA GLY A 71 20.67 -2.16 -2.68
C GLY A 71 20.59 -3.25 -3.74
N THR A 72 19.75 -3.12 -4.76
CA THR A 72 19.79 -4.02 -5.92
C THR A 72 21.00 -3.72 -6.79
N ASN A 73 21.59 -4.78 -7.33
CA ASN A 73 22.75 -4.69 -8.20
C ASN A 73 22.34 -4.95 -9.66
N ILE A 74 23.09 -4.35 -10.59
CA ILE A 74 23.01 -4.75 -11.99
C ILE A 74 23.62 -6.15 -12.10
N MET A 75 22.82 -7.11 -12.50
CA MET A 75 23.26 -8.48 -12.69
C MET A 75 23.99 -8.64 -14.02
N ASN A 76 24.92 -9.59 -14.06
CA ASN A 76 25.61 -9.94 -15.29
C ASN A 76 24.65 -10.63 -16.27
N GLU A 77 24.54 -10.12 -17.50
CA GLU A 77 23.67 -10.67 -18.56
C GLU A 77 23.94 -12.16 -18.80
N ALA A 78 25.22 -12.56 -18.81
CA ALA A 78 25.56 -13.98 -18.98
C ALA A 78 25.02 -14.87 -17.84
N MET A 79 24.71 -14.33 -16.67
CA MET A 79 24.04 -15.05 -15.59
C MET A 79 22.53 -15.08 -15.81
N LEU A 80 21.94 -13.99 -16.29
CA LEU A 80 20.51 -13.90 -16.59
C LEU A 80 20.13 -14.86 -17.73
N ASP A 81 20.96 -14.95 -18.78
CA ASP A 81 20.77 -15.85 -19.92
C ASP A 81 20.79 -17.35 -19.56
N ARG A 82 21.22 -17.70 -18.35
CA ARG A 82 21.19 -19.09 -17.86
C ARG A 82 19.87 -19.48 -17.21
N PHE A 83 18.96 -18.53 -17.06
CA PHE A 83 17.56 -18.83 -16.74
C PHE A 83 16.80 -19.02 -18.04
N ASP A 84 16.28 -20.21 -18.26
CA ASP A 84 15.56 -20.57 -19.50
C ASP A 84 14.33 -19.69 -19.74
N TRP A 85 13.67 -19.25 -18.67
CA TRP A 85 12.46 -18.42 -18.74
C TRP A 85 12.47 -17.30 -17.72
N THR A 86 12.06 -16.12 -18.19
CA THR A 86 11.78 -14.96 -17.34
C THR A 86 10.29 -14.66 -17.39
N LEU A 87 9.62 -14.71 -16.25
CA LEU A 87 8.21 -14.40 -16.11
C LEU A 87 8.04 -13.07 -15.37
N GLU A 88 7.26 -12.18 -15.95
CA GLU A 88 6.85 -10.96 -15.28
C GLU A 88 5.56 -11.22 -14.50
N GLN A 89 5.62 -11.06 -13.17
CA GLN A 89 4.47 -11.26 -12.33
C GLN A 89 3.72 -9.94 -12.17
N GLU A 90 2.60 -9.82 -12.86
CA GLU A 90 1.68 -8.69 -12.69
C GLU A 90 0.87 -8.81 -11.39
N TYR A 91 0.23 -7.69 -11.01
CA TYR A 91 -0.73 -7.73 -9.91
C TYR A 91 -1.89 -8.67 -10.24
N ALA A 92 -2.40 -9.33 -9.20
CA ALA A 92 -3.56 -10.20 -9.36
C ALA A 92 -4.78 -9.41 -9.87
N PRO A 93 -5.67 -10.04 -10.67
CA PRO A 93 -6.94 -9.44 -11.04
C PRO A 93 -7.71 -8.95 -9.82
N LYS A 94 -8.44 -7.85 -9.93
CA LYS A 94 -9.23 -7.24 -8.82
C LYS A 94 -10.08 -8.26 -8.05
N SER A 95 -10.71 -9.19 -8.77
CA SER A 95 -11.53 -10.23 -8.14
C SER A 95 -10.73 -11.19 -7.25
N THR A 96 -9.49 -11.47 -7.62
CA THR A 96 -8.56 -12.30 -6.85
C THR A 96 -7.99 -11.52 -5.68
N GLU A 97 -7.58 -10.27 -5.90
CA GLU A 97 -7.08 -9.39 -4.84
C GLU A 97 -8.15 -9.14 -3.78
N LYS A 98 -9.41 -8.89 -4.18
CA LYS A 98 -10.54 -8.80 -3.26
C LYS A 98 -10.70 -10.07 -2.40
N LYS A 99 -10.56 -11.27 -2.99
CA LYS A 99 -10.60 -12.53 -2.23
C LYS A 99 -9.45 -12.65 -1.22
N ILE A 100 -8.24 -12.18 -1.58
CA ILE A 100 -7.09 -12.14 -0.67
C ILE A 100 -7.42 -11.26 0.53
N LEU A 101 -7.94 -10.04 0.31
CA LEU A 101 -8.30 -9.12 1.38
C LEU A 101 -9.41 -9.68 2.28
N ILE A 102 -10.47 -10.26 1.70
CA ILE A 102 -11.55 -10.90 2.46
C ILE A 102 -11.00 -12.06 3.31
N LYS A 103 -10.12 -12.90 2.76
CA LYS A 103 -9.46 -13.97 3.51
C LYS A 103 -8.64 -13.40 4.67
N LYS A 104 -7.94 -12.29 4.44
CA LYS A 104 -7.19 -11.59 5.48
C LYS A 104 -8.10 -11.04 6.57
N MET A 105 -9.22 -10.38 6.21
CA MET A 105 -10.22 -9.88 7.16
C MET A 105 -10.77 -11.01 8.02
N LYS A 106 -11.16 -12.15 7.42
CA LYS A 106 -11.64 -13.33 8.17
C LYS A 106 -10.60 -13.85 9.16
N SER A 107 -9.33 -13.87 8.81
CA SER A 107 -8.26 -14.28 9.74
C SER A 107 -8.09 -13.32 10.93
N LEU A 108 -8.61 -12.10 10.82
CA LEU A 108 -8.62 -11.07 11.86
C LEU A 108 -9.97 -10.95 12.60
N GLY A 109 -10.90 -11.85 12.30
CA GLY A 109 -12.19 -11.94 13.01
C GLY A 109 -13.32 -11.07 12.48
N PHE A 110 -13.19 -10.48 11.28
CA PHE A 110 -14.24 -9.68 10.66
C PHE A 110 -14.36 -9.96 9.16
N GLU A 111 -15.43 -9.49 8.53
CA GLU A 111 -15.62 -9.51 7.08
C GLU A 111 -16.32 -8.24 6.63
N ASP A 112 -15.70 -7.47 5.73
CA ASP A 112 -16.27 -6.31 5.06
C ASP A 112 -15.99 -6.39 3.56
N LYS A 113 -16.98 -6.90 2.81
CA LYS A 113 -16.86 -7.08 1.35
C LYS A 113 -16.89 -5.77 0.58
N ASP A 114 -17.54 -4.74 1.13
CA ASP A 114 -17.57 -3.41 0.55
C ASP A 114 -16.20 -2.78 0.68
N PHE A 115 -15.66 -2.72 1.87
CA PHE A 115 -14.31 -2.19 2.10
C PHE A 115 -13.25 -2.90 1.27
N ALA A 116 -13.28 -4.25 1.19
CA ALA A 116 -12.38 -5.01 0.32
C ALA A 116 -12.53 -4.61 -1.16
N GLY A 117 -13.75 -4.35 -1.62
CA GLY A 117 -14.03 -3.85 -2.97
C GLY A 117 -13.42 -2.49 -3.22
N ARG A 118 -13.67 -1.52 -2.34
CA ARG A 118 -13.14 -0.15 -2.44
C ARG A 118 -11.62 -0.12 -2.41
N LEU A 119 -10.98 -0.91 -1.55
CA LEU A 119 -9.52 -1.04 -1.51
C LEU A 119 -8.93 -1.56 -2.83
N THR A 120 -9.58 -2.53 -3.47
CA THR A 120 -9.09 -3.05 -4.76
C THR A 120 -9.30 -2.07 -5.92
N GLU A 121 -10.41 -1.33 -5.93
CA GLU A 121 -10.63 -0.26 -6.91
C GLU A 121 -9.63 0.88 -6.71
N TRP A 122 -9.39 1.29 -5.48
CA TRP A 122 -8.40 2.29 -5.12
C TRP A 122 -7.01 1.93 -5.63
N ALA A 123 -6.56 0.70 -5.34
CA ALA A 123 -5.26 0.23 -5.82
C ALA A 123 -5.17 0.19 -7.35
N ASP A 124 -6.25 -0.18 -8.03
CA ASP A 124 -6.30 -0.21 -9.49
C ASP A 124 -6.21 1.21 -10.09
N MET A 125 -6.89 2.20 -9.49
CA MET A 125 -6.79 3.61 -9.90
C MET A 125 -5.35 4.13 -9.76
N ILE A 126 -4.72 3.92 -8.61
CA ILE A 126 -3.33 4.30 -8.35
C ILE A 126 -2.37 3.64 -9.33
N ARG A 127 -2.51 2.32 -9.54
CA ARG A 127 -1.65 1.57 -10.47
C ARG A 127 -1.82 2.00 -11.92
N ARG A 128 -3.02 2.46 -12.32
CA ARG A 128 -3.24 3.08 -13.64
C ARG A 128 -2.55 4.43 -13.74
N ALA A 129 -2.77 5.32 -12.79
CA ALA A 129 -2.13 6.63 -12.76
C ALA A 129 -0.60 6.51 -12.77
N PHE A 130 -0.04 5.53 -12.06
CA PHE A 130 1.38 5.21 -12.08
C PHE A 130 1.86 4.76 -13.47
N ARG A 131 1.15 3.86 -14.13
CA ARG A 131 1.51 3.40 -15.50
C ARG A 131 1.43 4.52 -16.54
N GLU A 132 0.57 5.49 -16.32
CA GLU A 132 0.39 6.68 -17.15
C GLU A 132 1.40 7.79 -16.83
N GLY A 133 2.25 7.59 -15.81
CA GLY A 133 3.26 8.56 -15.39
C GLY A 133 2.68 9.78 -14.67
N ALA A 134 1.43 9.72 -14.19
CA ALA A 134 0.80 10.81 -13.46
C ALA A 134 1.22 10.87 -11.99
N ILE A 135 1.72 9.77 -11.45
CA ILE A 135 2.25 9.64 -10.08
C ILE A 135 3.46 8.74 -10.08
N ASP A 136 4.35 8.95 -9.11
CA ASP A 136 5.61 8.21 -9.01
C ASP A 136 5.58 7.06 -8.00
N GLU A 137 4.51 6.89 -7.25
CA GLU A 137 4.37 5.89 -6.22
C GLU A 137 3.23 4.90 -6.50
N ILE A 138 3.28 3.73 -5.86
CA ILE A 138 2.34 2.64 -6.12
C ILE A 138 1.86 1.99 -4.83
N ILE A 139 0.63 1.46 -4.86
CA ILE A 139 0.08 0.63 -3.77
C ILE A 139 0.15 -0.85 -4.13
N THR A 140 0.87 -1.61 -3.30
CA THR A 140 1.01 -3.05 -3.43
C THR A 140 -0.13 -3.78 -2.70
N THR A 141 -0.41 -5.04 -3.09
CA THR A 141 -1.35 -5.92 -2.37
C THR A 141 -0.97 -6.07 -0.89
N ARG A 142 0.33 -6.18 -0.58
CA ARG A 142 0.82 -6.21 0.81
C ARG A 142 0.43 -4.97 1.59
N ARG A 143 0.41 -3.80 0.95
CA ARG A 143 -0.02 -2.56 1.59
C ARG A 143 -1.53 -2.55 1.84
N LEU A 144 -2.33 -3.07 0.92
CA LEU A 144 -3.77 -3.26 1.14
C LEU A 144 -4.04 -4.20 2.33
N GLU A 145 -3.28 -5.29 2.47
CA GLU A 145 -3.36 -6.15 3.65
C GLU A 145 -2.99 -5.41 4.95
N ASN A 146 -2.06 -4.45 4.90
CA ASN A 146 -1.72 -3.63 6.07
C ASN A 146 -2.83 -2.64 6.40
N VAL A 147 -3.54 -2.07 5.41
CA VAL A 147 -4.78 -1.30 5.65
C VAL A 147 -5.82 -2.16 6.38
N VAL A 148 -6.04 -3.39 5.92
CA VAL A 148 -6.97 -4.32 6.59
C VAL A 148 -6.56 -4.60 8.03
N LYS A 149 -5.27 -4.77 8.32
CA LYS A 149 -4.77 -4.94 9.70
C LYS A 149 -4.98 -3.68 10.55
N ALA A 150 -4.71 -2.50 9.99
CA ALA A 150 -4.94 -1.24 10.68
C ALA A 150 -6.43 -1.05 10.99
N PHE A 151 -7.31 -1.34 10.04
CA PHE A 151 -8.76 -1.30 10.27
C PHE A 151 -9.21 -2.26 11.38
N ALA A 152 -8.64 -3.46 11.47
CA ALA A 152 -8.95 -4.39 12.57
C ALA A 152 -8.63 -3.81 13.96
N ILE A 153 -7.63 -2.93 14.05
CA ILE A 153 -7.19 -2.30 15.30
C ILE A 153 -8.00 -1.03 15.58
N PHE A 154 -8.08 -0.13 14.62
CA PHE A 154 -8.61 1.23 14.81
C PHE A 154 -10.11 1.34 14.54
N GLN A 155 -10.72 0.37 13.86
CA GLN A 155 -12.15 0.35 13.48
C GLN A 155 -12.60 1.59 12.68
N SER A 156 -11.66 2.26 12.01
CA SER A 156 -11.85 3.43 11.17
C SER A 156 -11.16 3.22 9.83
N ARG A 157 -11.90 3.34 8.73
CA ARG A 157 -11.37 3.21 7.37
C ARG A 157 -10.39 4.34 7.07
N GLU A 158 -10.72 5.57 7.45
CA GLU A 158 -9.86 6.74 7.29
C GLU A 158 -8.52 6.54 7.99
N THR A 159 -8.55 6.26 9.29
CA THR A 159 -7.32 5.99 10.06
C THR A 159 -6.50 4.86 9.46
N ALA A 160 -7.15 3.80 8.96
CA ALA A 160 -6.46 2.68 8.34
C ALA A 160 -5.76 3.06 7.03
N ILE A 161 -6.40 3.90 6.21
CA ILE A 161 -5.81 4.45 4.98
C ILE A 161 -4.62 5.33 5.33
N ASP A 162 -4.78 6.25 6.26
CA ASP A 162 -3.71 7.16 6.68
C ASP A 162 -2.47 6.44 7.20
N MET A 163 -2.67 5.43 8.05
CA MET A 163 -1.56 4.60 8.53
C MET A 163 -0.79 3.93 7.38
N ALA A 164 -1.47 3.55 6.31
CA ALA A 164 -0.83 2.99 5.13
C ALA A 164 -0.10 4.04 4.29
N LEU A 165 -0.54 5.30 4.34
CA LEU A 165 -0.01 6.40 3.55
C LEU A 165 1.15 7.15 4.22
N ASN A 166 1.31 7.05 5.54
CA ASN A 166 2.28 7.84 6.31
C ASN A 166 3.75 7.74 5.88
N ARG A 167 4.12 6.75 5.08
CA ARG A 167 5.49 6.63 4.55
C ARG A 167 5.72 7.42 3.27
N PHE A 168 4.66 7.89 2.61
CA PHE A 168 4.76 8.69 1.40
C PHE A 168 4.96 10.18 1.75
N ASP A 169 5.43 10.96 0.80
CA ASP A 169 5.43 12.41 0.88
C ASP A 169 4.01 12.98 0.90
N ASP A 170 3.87 14.24 1.25
CA ASP A 170 2.56 14.85 1.47
C ASP A 170 1.74 15.01 0.19
N ASP A 171 2.38 15.25 -0.96
CA ASP A 171 1.70 15.36 -2.26
C ASP A 171 1.12 13.99 -2.66
N THR A 172 1.91 12.93 -2.53
CA THR A 172 1.47 11.55 -2.79
C THR A 172 0.36 11.13 -1.84
N LYS A 173 0.45 11.46 -0.54
CA LYS A 173 -0.60 11.19 0.43
C LYS A 173 -1.92 11.83 0.02
N THR A 174 -1.87 13.12 -0.32
CA THR A 174 -3.05 13.88 -0.73
C THR A 174 -3.67 13.25 -1.97
N ALA A 175 -2.89 12.99 -3.01
CA ALA A 175 -3.38 12.35 -4.23
C ALA A 175 -4.03 10.97 -3.95
N PHE A 176 -3.43 10.15 -3.09
CA PHE A 176 -3.96 8.83 -2.77
C PHE A 176 -5.22 8.90 -1.91
N ARG A 177 -5.32 9.85 -1.00
CA ARG A 177 -6.55 10.13 -0.24
C ARG A 177 -7.68 10.57 -1.17
N ASP A 178 -7.41 11.48 -2.09
CA ASP A 178 -8.39 11.97 -3.07
C ASP A 178 -8.91 10.83 -3.96
N PHE A 179 -8.04 9.91 -4.37
CA PHE A 179 -8.48 8.71 -5.10
C PHE A 179 -9.39 7.82 -4.24
N TYR A 180 -9.09 7.67 -2.96
CA TYR A 180 -9.93 6.85 -2.08
C TYR A 180 -11.27 7.54 -1.76
N ALA A 181 -11.27 8.83 -1.48
CA ALA A 181 -12.47 9.62 -1.20
C ALA A 181 -13.49 9.59 -2.34
N LYS A 182 -13.04 9.49 -3.59
CA LYS A 182 -13.93 9.29 -4.75
C LYS A 182 -14.66 7.94 -4.77
N LEU A 183 -14.20 6.98 -3.98
CA LEU A 183 -14.73 5.62 -3.93
C LEU A 183 -15.51 5.32 -2.66
N ASP A 184 -15.27 6.09 -1.60
CA ASP A 184 -15.84 5.83 -0.28
C ASP A 184 -16.42 7.11 0.32
N ASP A 185 -17.72 7.31 0.11
CA ASP A 185 -18.46 8.46 0.64
C ASP A 185 -18.55 8.44 2.19
N THR A 186 -18.09 7.37 2.84
CA THR A 186 -18.05 7.27 4.31
C THR A 186 -16.76 7.86 4.91
N ILE A 187 -15.79 8.19 4.07
CA ILE A 187 -14.65 8.98 4.48
C ILE A 187 -14.98 10.44 4.16
N ASP A 188 -15.25 11.19 5.20
CA ASP A 188 -15.34 12.63 5.06
C ASP A 188 -14.00 13.13 4.49
N THR A 189 -14.05 13.72 3.31
CA THR A 189 -12.95 14.53 2.83
C THR A 189 -12.71 15.55 3.92
N VAL A 190 -11.52 15.55 4.53
CA VAL A 190 -11.10 16.69 5.34
C VAL A 190 -11.18 17.87 4.39
N VAL A 191 -12.26 18.63 4.50
CA VAL A 191 -12.41 19.86 3.74
C VAL A 191 -11.21 20.70 4.19
N ASP A 192 -10.31 21.00 3.27
CA ASP A 192 -9.22 21.93 3.54
C ASP A 192 -9.87 23.29 3.84
N THR A 193 -10.16 23.50 5.11
CA THR A 193 -10.85 24.70 5.59
C THR A 193 -10.00 25.95 5.40
N THR A 194 -8.72 25.79 5.08
CA THR A 194 -7.82 26.94 4.81
C THR A 194 -8.14 27.64 3.49
N THR A 195 -8.80 26.95 2.55
CA THR A 195 -9.22 27.51 1.25
C THR A 195 -10.64 28.07 1.24
N LEU A 196 -11.42 27.85 2.32
CA LEU A 196 -12.78 28.34 2.43
C LEU A 196 -12.82 29.81 2.90
N ASP A 197 -13.86 30.52 2.49
CA ASP A 197 -14.17 31.83 3.03
C ASP A 197 -14.30 31.71 4.58
N PRO A 198 -13.59 32.54 5.38
CA PRO A 198 -13.63 32.48 6.83
C PRO A 198 -15.04 32.48 7.44
N SER A 199 -16.01 33.09 6.76
CA SER A 199 -17.41 33.17 7.17
C SER A 199 -18.24 31.93 6.80
N THR A 200 -17.68 30.98 6.06
CA THR A 200 -18.40 29.76 5.63
C THR A 200 -18.91 29.00 6.85
N VAL A 201 -20.20 28.66 6.83
CA VAL A 201 -20.84 27.90 7.91
C VAL A 201 -20.49 26.42 7.79
N MET A 202 -19.95 25.86 8.87
CA MET A 202 -19.57 24.46 9.01
C MET A 202 -20.50 23.76 10.00
N TYR A 203 -21.21 22.72 9.58
CA TYR A 203 -22.07 21.92 10.45
C TYR A 203 -21.28 20.80 11.11
N LEU A 204 -21.59 20.53 12.37
CA LEU A 204 -20.87 19.58 13.23
C LEU A 204 -21.71 18.32 13.46
N ASP A 205 -21.09 17.17 13.42
CA ASP A 205 -21.70 15.91 13.84
C ASP A 205 -21.46 15.71 15.34
N THR A 206 -22.49 16.06 16.13
CA THR A 206 -22.41 15.99 17.61
C THR A 206 -23.49 15.08 18.15
N ASN A 207 -23.18 14.35 19.21
CA ASN A 207 -24.18 13.63 19.99
C ASN A 207 -24.67 14.52 21.16
N PHE A 208 -25.75 14.07 21.82
CA PHE A 208 -26.38 14.85 22.90
C PHE A 208 -25.46 15.17 24.07
N SER A 209 -24.50 14.30 24.39
CA SER A 209 -23.55 14.51 25.50
C SER A 209 -22.49 15.58 25.19
N GLN A 210 -22.22 15.87 23.92
CA GLN A 210 -21.20 16.80 23.46
C GLN A 210 -21.73 18.23 23.26
N LYS A 211 -23.04 18.46 23.40
CA LYS A 211 -23.71 19.74 23.13
C LYS A 211 -23.13 20.91 23.93
N ASP A 212 -22.85 20.67 25.20
CA ASP A 212 -22.38 21.74 26.10
C ASP A 212 -20.90 22.08 25.84
N GLU A 213 -20.14 21.10 25.38
CA GLU A 213 -18.74 21.25 24.98
C GLU A 213 -18.61 22.14 23.74
N VAL A 214 -19.35 21.84 22.65
CA VAL A 214 -19.31 22.64 21.41
C VAL A 214 -19.94 24.02 21.60
N LYS A 215 -21.00 24.11 22.40
CA LYS A 215 -21.66 25.38 22.74
C LYS A 215 -20.72 26.35 23.50
N ASN A 216 -19.99 25.85 24.49
CA ASN A 216 -19.06 26.64 25.28
C ASN A 216 -17.88 27.18 24.45
N ARG A 217 -17.59 26.57 23.30
CA ARG A 217 -16.55 27.00 22.35
C ARG A 217 -17.09 27.82 21.18
N GLY A 218 -18.35 28.25 21.25
CA GLY A 218 -18.92 29.19 20.30
C GLY A 218 -19.78 28.58 19.18
N ALA A 219 -20.03 27.26 19.21
CA ALA A 219 -20.96 26.67 18.25
C ALA A 219 -22.39 27.18 18.51
N ARG A 220 -23.14 27.36 17.43
CA ARG A 220 -24.55 27.78 17.44
C ARG A 220 -25.44 26.67 16.95
N TRP A 221 -26.65 26.59 17.49
CA TRP A 221 -27.64 25.60 17.08
C TRP A 221 -28.49 26.12 15.92
N ASP A 222 -28.65 25.31 14.89
CA ASP A 222 -29.56 25.56 13.77
C ASP A 222 -30.84 24.72 13.97
N ASP A 223 -31.96 25.38 14.25
CA ASP A 223 -33.24 24.72 14.50
C ASP A 223 -33.84 24.06 13.25
N GLN A 224 -33.56 24.59 12.05
CA GLN A 224 -34.07 24.06 10.81
C GLN A 224 -33.36 22.75 10.44
N ARG A 225 -32.04 22.72 10.56
CA ARG A 225 -31.23 21.56 10.23
C ARG A 225 -31.00 20.63 11.43
N ARG A 226 -31.36 21.08 12.64
CA ARG A 226 -31.17 20.35 13.90
C ARG A 226 -29.70 19.91 14.10
N LYS A 227 -28.77 20.79 13.77
CA LYS A 227 -27.32 20.56 13.90
C LYS A 227 -26.62 21.77 14.54
N TRP A 228 -25.52 21.51 15.22
CA TRP A 228 -24.60 22.56 15.66
C TRP A 228 -23.75 23.02 14.49
N HIS A 229 -23.40 24.30 14.47
CA HIS A 229 -22.53 24.85 13.43
C HIS A 229 -21.56 25.90 14.01
N VAL A 230 -20.44 26.08 13.31
CA VAL A 230 -19.41 27.10 13.54
C VAL A 230 -19.02 27.72 12.20
N THR A 231 -18.14 28.73 12.19
CA THR A 231 -17.55 29.25 10.96
C THR A 231 -16.24 28.50 10.62
N ALA A 232 -15.82 28.52 9.35
CA ALA A 232 -14.55 27.97 8.91
C ALA A 232 -13.37 28.62 9.68
N GLU A 233 -13.44 29.92 9.98
CA GLU A 233 -12.47 30.62 10.82
C GLU A 233 -12.35 29.98 12.22
N THR A 234 -13.48 29.62 12.83
CA THR A 234 -13.50 28.98 14.15
C THR A 234 -12.88 27.60 14.10
N VAL A 235 -13.15 26.82 13.05
CA VAL A 235 -12.53 25.50 12.85
C VAL A 235 -11.02 25.63 12.68
N ASN A 236 -10.57 26.58 11.86
CA ASN A 236 -9.16 26.83 11.59
C ASN A 236 -8.38 27.37 12.81
N SER A 237 -9.05 28.05 13.74
CA SER A 237 -8.40 28.55 14.95
C SER A 237 -8.02 27.44 15.95
N GLU A 238 -8.79 26.35 16.01
CA GLU A 238 -8.56 25.19 16.88
C GLU A 238 -8.86 23.86 16.15
N PRO A 239 -8.17 23.51 15.06
CA PRO A 239 -8.51 22.36 14.23
C PRO A 239 -8.44 21.04 15.02
N GLY A 240 -7.52 20.92 15.98
CA GLY A 240 -7.41 19.74 16.85
C GLY A 240 -8.64 19.47 17.72
N PHE A 241 -9.44 20.50 18.01
CA PHE A 241 -10.70 20.35 18.75
C PHE A 241 -11.87 20.10 17.79
N TRP A 242 -12.00 20.89 16.72
CA TRP A 242 -13.19 20.85 15.87
C TRP A 242 -13.26 19.65 14.94
N ASN A 243 -12.13 19.13 14.48
CA ASN A 243 -12.10 17.99 13.54
C ASN A 243 -12.70 16.70 14.12
N GLN A 244 -12.74 16.54 15.46
CA GLN A 244 -13.43 15.39 16.06
C GLN A 244 -14.95 15.37 15.83
N PHE A 245 -15.53 16.50 15.39
CA PHE A 245 -16.97 16.65 15.11
C PHE A 245 -17.26 16.72 13.61
N ASN A 246 -16.34 16.32 12.73
CA ASN A 246 -16.46 16.27 11.29
C ASN A 246 -17.14 17.53 10.69
N PRO A 247 -16.51 18.71 10.80
CA PRO A 247 -17.11 19.95 10.32
C PRO A 247 -17.30 19.93 8.79
N THR A 248 -18.54 20.03 8.31
CA THR A 248 -18.91 19.95 6.90
C THR A 248 -19.42 21.30 6.40
N ALA A 249 -18.83 21.85 5.32
CA ALA A 249 -19.31 23.06 4.69
C ALA A 249 -20.64 22.82 3.96
N VAL A 250 -21.57 23.79 4.05
CA VAL A 250 -22.76 23.75 3.22
C VAL A 250 -22.46 24.45 1.91
N GLU A 251 -22.60 23.75 0.80
CA GLU A 251 -22.67 24.38 -0.50
C GLU A 251 -23.90 25.29 -0.50
N THR A 252 -23.67 26.60 -0.53
CA THR A 252 -24.71 27.55 -0.89
C THR A 252 -24.95 27.34 -2.37
N SER A 253 -26.08 26.68 -2.70
CA SER A 253 -26.56 26.61 -4.08
C SER A 253 -26.63 28.02 -4.62
N PRO A 254 -25.97 28.36 -5.73
CA PRO A 254 -26.19 29.63 -6.37
C PRO A 254 -27.60 29.59 -7.00
N PHE A 255 -28.46 30.44 -6.52
CA PHE A 255 -29.67 30.82 -7.28
C PHE A 255 -29.29 31.71 -8.42
#